data_8690eabf65265e0386a418836ecd562a
#
_entry.id   8690eabf65265e0386a418836ecd562a
#
_cell.length_a   1.000
_cell.length_b   1.000
_cell.length_c   1.000
_cell.angle_alpha   90.00
_cell.angle_beta   90.00
_cell.angle_gamma   90.00
#
_symmetry.space_group_name_H-M   'P 1'
#
loop_
_entity.id
_entity.type
_entity.pdbx_description
1 polymer ?
#
loop_
_entity_poly.entity_id
_entity_poly.type
_entity_poly.pdbx_seq_one_letter_code
_entity_poly.pdbx_strand_id
1 'polypeptide(L)'
;RRSMLTGKMPNQVGRTGPRPQDCDLDLSEQDWARTLGRLLEAAGYRCGWGGKWHVGLGSGSCHVPDRRQGNHGFEAVCPFDDNALPTACEAFFRQRDQQPFLLVASFDNPHNIGEFSTDRVLPWCEGSIDAVAPAELPNLPANFPAVPLEPEVVTAVRQSERYTVGRDQGFDPLRWRQERHGYYQMVEYVDAQIGQVVQALERAGHAESTVVIFTSDHGEMLGAHQLARKWVLYEESVKVPFIVCDPNGGRQGVADDSLISNGIDLLPTICEYAGIEPPDALPGVSLVERIRHGDAVERDQLIVETDLPGPHGSWGRMVRTARYAYHLYGQGRRNEQLFDLENDPGQMVNLAIQQRYRDVLDAHRR
;
A
#
# COMPACT_ATOMS: atom_id res chain seq x y z
N ARG A 1 5.05 3.48 -2.81
CA ARG A 1 6.40 2.88 -2.75
C ARG A 1 7.51 3.92 -2.58
N ARG A 2 7.49 5.05 -3.31
CA ARG A 2 8.51 6.11 -3.12
C ARG A 2 8.55 6.58 -1.67
N SER A 3 7.40 6.84 -1.06
CA SER A 3 7.30 7.21 0.35
C SER A 3 7.92 6.15 1.27
N MET A 4 7.66 4.87 1.03
CA MET A 4 8.25 3.77 1.81
C MET A 4 9.80 3.74 1.73
N LEU A 5 10.36 4.12 0.58
CA LEU A 5 11.81 4.13 0.38
C LEU A 5 12.48 5.41 0.88
N THR A 6 11.77 6.53 0.93
CA THR A 6 12.33 7.85 1.27
C THR A 6 11.89 8.37 2.63
N GLY A 7 10.85 7.78 3.26
CA GLY A 7 10.23 8.29 4.47
C GLY A 7 9.48 9.62 4.28
N LYS A 8 9.31 10.08 3.04
CA LYS A 8 8.70 11.39 2.71
C LYS A 8 7.29 11.24 2.20
N MET A 9 6.49 12.29 2.39
CA MET A 9 5.17 12.38 1.77
C MET A 9 5.26 12.49 0.24
N PRO A 10 4.24 12.02 -0.51
CA PRO A 10 4.23 12.08 -1.97
C PRO A 10 4.50 13.48 -2.55
N ASN A 11 3.95 14.53 -1.94
CA ASN A 11 4.18 15.91 -2.36
C ASN A 11 5.62 16.39 -2.16
N GLN A 12 6.35 15.81 -1.22
CA GLN A 12 7.76 16.13 -0.95
C GLN A 12 8.73 15.47 -1.93
N VAL A 13 8.29 14.40 -2.62
CA VAL A 13 9.09 13.68 -3.63
C VAL A 13 8.68 13.99 -5.07
N GLY A 14 8.17 15.21 -5.30
CA GLY A 14 7.94 15.76 -6.62
C GLY A 14 6.60 15.42 -7.27
N ARG A 15 5.63 14.87 -6.53
CA ARG A 15 4.26 14.65 -7.04
C ARG A 15 3.31 15.75 -6.63
N THR A 16 3.20 16.77 -7.46
CA THR A 16 2.25 17.89 -7.24
C THR A 16 1.47 18.30 -8.49
N GLY A 17 1.34 17.41 -9.48
CA GLY A 17 0.73 17.77 -10.75
C GLY A 17 -0.44 16.91 -11.17
N PRO A 18 -1.31 17.42 -12.05
CA PRO A 18 -2.57 16.80 -12.45
C PRO A 18 -2.43 15.63 -13.45
N ARG A 19 -1.25 15.08 -13.68
CA ARG A 19 -1.04 14.01 -14.66
C ARG A 19 -0.70 12.69 -13.99
N PRO A 20 -1.67 11.75 -13.92
CA PRO A 20 -1.45 10.42 -13.33
C PRO A 20 -0.53 9.51 -14.15
N GLN A 21 -0.15 9.91 -15.36
CA GLN A 21 0.61 9.07 -16.29
C GLN A 21 2.13 9.21 -16.15
N ASP A 22 2.59 10.22 -15.43
CA ASP A 22 4.02 10.41 -15.21
C ASP A 22 4.46 9.63 -13.96
N CYS A 23 4.59 8.30 -14.11
CA CYS A 23 5.47 7.48 -13.26
C CYS A 23 6.92 8.02 -13.32
N ASP A 24 7.14 9.05 -14.08
CA ASP A 24 8.39 9.53 -14.67
C ASP A 24 9.03 10.69 -13.91
N LEU A 25 8.55 11.03 -12.74
CA LEU A 25 9.28 11.97 -11.89
C LEU A 25 10.38 11.22 -11.15
N ASP A 26 11.59 11.42 -11.60
CA ASP A 26 12.79 10.98 -10.90
C ASP A 26 12.83 11.56 -9.49
N LEU A 27 13.33 10.76 -8.56
CA LEU A 27 13.81 11.30 -7.30
C LEU A 27 15.01 12.20 -7.60
N SER A 28 15.17 13.30 -6.87
CA SER A 28 16.38 14.10 -6.94
C SER A 28 17.60 13.25 -6.55
N GLU A 29 18.79 13.62 -6.99
CA GLU A 29 20.03 12.95 -6.56
C GLU A 29 20.15 12.92 -5.03
N GLN A 30 19.70 13.98 -4.36
CA GLN A 30 19.67 14.07 -2.91
C GLN A 30 18.67 13.07 -2.30
N ASP A 31 17.50 12.86 -2.91
CA ASP A 31 16.53 11.88 -2.45
C ASP A 31 17.01 10.45 -2.70
N TRP A 32 17.64 10.20 -3.85
CA TRP A 32 18.26 8.89 -4.13
C TRP A 32 19.30 8.52 -3.08
N ALA A 33 20.16 9.48 -2.68
CA ALA A 33 21.19 9.27 -1.66
C ALA A 33 20.62 8.94 -0.27
N ARG A 34 19.34 9.25 -0.02
CA ARG A 34 18.64 9.07 1.25
C ARG A 34 17.58 7.98 1.21
N THR A 35 17.55 7.17 0.16
CA THR A 35 16.65 6.02 0.09
C THR A 35 17.07 4.91 1.05
N LEU A 36 16.12 4.13 1.51
CA LEU A 36 16.33 3.03 2.44
C LEU A 36 17.48 2.11 2.01
N GLY A 37 17.51 1.69 0.74
CA GLY A 37 18.59 0.82 0.25
C GLY A 37 19.96 1.48 0.30
N ARG A 38 20.07 2.78 -0.02
CA ARG A 38 21.34 3.51 0.05
C ARG A 38 21.85 3.70 1.46
N LEU A 39 20.96 3.98 2.40
CA LEU A 39 21.31 4.14 3.82
C LEU A 39 21.85 2.82 4.38
N LEU A 40 21.17 1.70 4.11
CA LEU A 40 21.61 0.40 4.59
C LEU A 40 22.86 -0.11 3.86
N GLU A 41 22.96 0.09 2.54
CA GLU A 41 24.20 -0.23 1.79
C GLU A 41 25.41 0.51 2.37
N ALA A 42 25.26 1.80 2.68
CA ALA A 42 26.32 2.60 3.31
C ALA A 42 26.69 2.11 4.72
N ALA A 43 25.76 1.49 5.43
CA ALA A 43 25.96 0.87 6.74
C ALA A 43 26.50 -0.59 6.65
N GLY A 44 26.82 -1.08 5.46
CA GLY A 44 27.39 -2.39 5.24
C GLY A 44 26.38 -3.52 5.07
N TYR A 45 25.08 -3.22 4.90
CA TYR A 45 24.07 -4.23 4.59
C TYR A 45 24.11 -4.63 3.12
N ARG A 46 23.87 -5.90 2.84
CA ARG A 46 23.51 -6.38 1.52
C ARG A 46 22.02 -6.15 1.28
N CYS A 47 21.67 -5.34 0.28
CA CYS A 47 20.29 -4.96 0.02
C CYS A 47 19.78 -5.61 -1.27
N GLY A 48 18.81 -6.53 -1.16
CA GLY A 48 18.16 -7.22 -2.27
C GLY A 48 16.72 -6.76 -2.48
N TRP A 49 16.29 -6.73 -3.74
CA TRP A 49 14.90 -6.53 -4.10
C TRP A 49 14.47 -7.55 -5.16
N GLY A 50 13.46 -8.36 -4.86
CA GLY A 50 12.83 -9.27 -5.79
C GLY A 50 11.41 -8.86 -6.13
N GLY A 51 10.98 -9.12 -7.37
CA GLY A 51 9.62 -8.87 -7.84
C GLY A 51 9.33 -7.41 -8.19
N LYS A 52 8.09 -6.97 -8.00
CA LYS A 52 7.56 -5.67 -8.45
C LYS A 52 8.33 -4.49 -7.86
N TRP A 53 8.97 -3.71 -8.75
CA TRP A 53 9.71 -2.49 -8.37
C TRP A 53 8.81 -1.25 -8.33
N HIS A 54 8.35 -0.80 -9.47
CA HIS A 54 7.44 0.33 -9.68
C HIS A 54 7.86 1.63 -8.94
N VAL A 55 9.13 1.97 -8.97
CA VAL A 55 9.71 3.15 -8.31
C VAL A 55 10.40 4.11 -9.28
N GLY A 56 10.86 3.64 -10.43
CA GLY A 56 11.65 4.43 -11.38
C GLY A 56 10.88 4.98 -12.57
N LEU A 57 11.63 5.47 -13.58
CA LEU A 57 11.17 6.09 -14.80
C LEU A 57 10.69 5.09 -15.86
N GLY A 58 9.62 5.45 -16.58
CA GLY A 58 9.22 4.84 -17.85
C GLY A 58 8.37 3.57 -17.74
N SER A 59 7.87 3.13 -18.90
CA SER A 59 6.96 1.98 -19.05
C SER A 59 7.57 0.63 -18.65
N GLY A 60 8.89 0.56 -18.47
CA GLY A 60 9.62 -0.61 -17.95
C GLY A 60 9.89 -0.59 -16.46
N SER A 61 9.50 0.46 -15.74
CA SER A 61 9.85 0.68 -14.33
C SER A 61 9.18 -0.28 -13.33
N CYS A 62 8.22 -1.09 -13.77
CA CYS A 62 7.54 -2.04 -12.91
C CYS A 62 8.36 -3.29 -12.62
N HIS A 63 9.42 -3.58 -13.38
CA HIS A 63 9.97 -4.92 -13.47
C HIS A 63 11.04 -5.24 -12.43
N VAL A 64 12.10 -4.45 -12.36
CA VAL A 64 13.21 -4.72 -11.43
C VAL A 64 13.94 -3.42 -11.07
N PRO A 65 14.62 -3.35 -9.91
CA PRO A 65 15.54 -2.26 -9.64
C PRO A 65 16.67 -2.26 -10.68
N ASP A 66 16.85 -1.13 -11.34
CA ASP A 66 17.94 -0.93 -12.31
C ASP A 66 18.77 0.28 -11.87
N ARG A 67 20.06 0.05 -11.56
CA ARG A 67 20.97 1.12 -11.11
C ARG A 67 21.17 2.23 -12.13
N ARG A 68 20.83 1.99 -13.41
CA ARG A 68 20.79 3.04 -14.45
C ARG A 68 19.65 4.04 -14.24
N GLN A 69 18.62 3.67 -13.48
CA GLN A 69 17.50 4.54 -13.13
C GLN A 69 17.73 5.38 -11.87
N GLY A 70 18.89 5.20 -11.22
CA GLY A 70 19.28 5.87 -10.00
C GLY A 70 20.00 4.92 -9.04
N ASN A 71 20.84 5.48 -8.20
CA ASN A 71 21.59 4.69 -7.22
C ASN A 71 20.76 4.44 -5.96
N HIS A 72 19.82 3.52 -6.05
CA HIS A 72 18.85 3.17 -4.97
C HIS A 72 19.40 2.20 -3.92
N GLY A 73 20.59 1.63 -4.10
CA GLY A 73 21.24 0.73 -3.13
C GLY A 73 20.80 -0.73 -3.18
N PHE A 74 19.84 -1.11 -4.02
CA PHE A 74 19.37 -2.50 -4.13
C PHE A 74 20.00 -3.25 -5.31
N GLU A 75 20.31 -4.52 -5.12
CA GLU A 75 20.53 -5.48 -6.19
C GLU A 75 19.20 -6.17 -6.59
N ALA A 76 19.05 -6.47 -7.89
CA ALA A 76 17.90 -7.23 -8.36
C ALA A 76 18.09 -8.71 -8.02
N VAL A 77 17.21 -9.25 -7.18
CA VAL A 77 17.24 -10.66 -6.76
C VAL A 77 16.40 -11.53 -7.68
N CYS A 78 15.26 -11.00 -8.16
CA CYS A 78 14.31 -11.69 -8.99
C CYS A 78 13.67 -10.72 -9.99
N PRO A 79 13.38 -11.16 -11.23
CA PRO A 79 12.55 -10.38 -12.14
C PRO A 79 11.13 -10.20 -11.58
N PHE A 80 10.31 -9.47 -12.32
CA PHE A 80 8.90 -9.30 -12.02
C PHE A 80 8.12 -10.60 -12.32
N ASP A 81 8.20 -11.54 -11.37
CA ASP A 81 7.61 -12.88 -11.46
C ASP A 81 7.36 -13.42 -10.05
N ASP A 82 6.09 -13.47 -9.65
CA ASP A 82 5.69 -13.94 -8.32
C ASP A 82 6.03 -15.42 -8.12
N ASN A 83 6.01 -16.24 -9.18
CA ASN A 83 6.31 -17.67 -9.10
C ASN A 83 7.79 -17.95 -8.83
N ALA A 84 8.66 -17.12 -9.41
CA ALA A 84 10.10 -17.27 -9.23
C ALA A 84 10.62 -16.69 -7.91
N LEU A 85 9.86 -15.77 -7.30
CA LEU A 85 10.30 -14.96 -6.16
C LEU A 85 10.69 -15.78 -4.93
N PRO A 86 9.93 -16.79 -4.47
CA PRO A 86 10.33 -17.61 -3.31
C PRO A 86 11.66 -18.33 -3.49
N THR A 87 11.90 -18.93 -4.67
CA THR A 87 13.15 -19.61 -4.99
C THR A 87 14.32 -18.62 -5.04
N ALA A 88 14.12 -17.43 -5.58
CA ALA A 88 15.13 -16.38 -5.63
C ALA A 88 15.46 -15.85 -4.23
N CYS A 89 14.47 -15.69 -3.35
CA CYS A 89 14.68 -15.36 -1.95
C CYS A 89 15.48 -16.42 -1.21
N GLU A 90 15.17 -17.71 -1.44
CA GLU A 90 15.94 -18.81 -0.86
C GLU A 90 17.40 -18.79 -1.32
N ALA A 91 17.67 -18.54 -2.61
CA ALA A 91 19.03 -18.38 -3.11
C ALA A 91 19.76 -17.19 -2.47
N PHE A 92 19.05 -16.10 -2.23
CA PHE A 92 19.60 -14.93 -1.54
C PHE A 92 19.99 -15.26 -0.10
N PHE A 93 19.14 -15.94 0.67
CA PHE A 93 19.43 -16.33 2.07
C PHE A 93 20.57 -17.34 2.20
N ARG A 94 20.80 -18.18 1.20
CA ARG A 94 21.87 -19.20 1.21
C ARG A 94 23.27 -18.66 0.92
N GLN A 95 23.39 -17.40 0.51
CA GLN A 95 24.71 -16.82 0.31
C GLN A 95 25.45 -16.72 1.64
N ARG A 96 26.67 -17.31 1.68
CA ARG A 96 27.47 -17.42 2.90
C ARG A 96 28.34 -16.19 3.11
N ASP A 97 27.79 -15.00 3.01
CA ASP A 97 28.44 -13.78 3.46
C ASP A 97 28.08 -13.49 4.93
N GLN A 98 28.95 -12.77 5.61
CA GLN A 98 28.76 -12.38 7.02
C GLN A 98 28.07 -11.01 7.13
N GLN A 99 27.62 -10.47 6.02
CA GLN A 99 26.97 -9.16 6.00
C GLN A 99 25.53 -9.27 6.48
N PRO A 100 25.05 -8.33 7.29
CA PRO A 100 23.64 -8.19 7.54
C PRO A 100 22.92 -7.86 6.22
N PHE A 101 21.64 -8.17 6.14
CA PHE A 101 20.88 -7.97 4.90
C PHE A 101 19.56 -7.25 5.10
N LEU A 102 19.12 -6.58 4.05
CA LEU A 102 17.75 -6.16 3.81
C LEU A 102 17.27 -6.85 2.54
N LEU A 103 16.24 -7.67 2.63
CA LEU A 103 15.58 -8.26 1.47
C LEU A 103 14.13 -7.77 1.38
N VAL A 104 13.76 -7.21 0.24
CA VAL A 104 12.37 -6.88 -0.09
C VAL A 104 11.83 -7.92 -1.08
N ALA A 105 10.91 -8.76 -0.63
CA ALA A 105 10.13 -9.67 -1.47
C ALA A 105 8.81 -8.99 -1.84
N SER A 106 8.72 -8.47 -3.06
CA SER A 106 7.64 -7.59 -3.52
C SER A 106 6.75 -8.29 -4.54
N PHE A 107 5.71 -8.97 -4.07
CA PHE A 107 4.73 -9.65 -4.91
C PHE A 107 3.87 -8.65 -5.70
N ASP A 108 3.42 -9.06 -6.88
CA ASP A 108 2.44 -8.32 -7.68
C ASP A 108 1.02 -8.63 -7.25
N ASN A 109 0.71 -9.90 -7.02
CA ASN A 109 -0.62 -10.31 -6.56
C ASN A 109 -0.97 -9.71 -5.19
N PRO A 110 -2.24 -9.32 -5.02
CA PRO A 110 -3.43 -9.55 -5.88
C PRO A 110 -3.70 -8.45 -6.93
N HIS A 111 -2.70 -7.70 -7.43
CA HIS A 111 -2.87 -6.66 -8.46
C HIS A 111 -3.52 -7.20 -9.75
N ASN A 112 -3.33 -8.50 -10.05
CA ASN A 112 -3.91 -9.18 -11.21
C ASN A 112 -5.45 -9.20 -11.22
N ILE A 113 -6.09 -8.75 -10.14
CA ILE A 113 -7.52 -8.47 -10.17
C ILE A 113 -7.90 -7.46 -11.26
N GLY A 114 -6.98 -6.58 -11.65
CA GLY A 114 -7.18 -5.65 -12.76
C GLY A 114 -7.30 -6.34 -14.12
N GLU A 115 -6.54 -7.40 -14.34
CA GLU A 115 -6.59 -8.24 -15.53
C GLU A 115 -7.83 -9.13 -15.51
N PHE A 116 -8.15 -9.73 -14.37
CA PHE A 116 -9.36 -10.52 -14.17
C PHE A 116 -10.63 -9.70 -14.45
N SER A 117 -10.67 -8.47 -13.96
CA SER A 117 -11.79 -7.54 -14.18
C SER A 117 -12.05 -7.25 -15.66
N THR A 118 -11.03 -7.40 -16.50
CA THR A 118 -11.09 -7.11 -17.94
C THR A 118 -11.00 -8.37 -18.80
N ASP A 119 -11.17 -9.55 -18.20
CA ASP A 119 -11.11 -10.86 -18.86
C ASP A 119 -9.79 -11.07 -19.66
N ARG A 120 -8.69 -10.59 -19.09
CA ARG A 120 -7.34 -10.77 -19.64
C ARG A 120 -6.66 -11.99 -19.03
N VAL A 121 -5.60 -12.45 -19.70
CA VAL A 121 -4.72 -13.49 -19.15
C VAL A 121 -4.11 -13.01 -17.84
N LEU A 122 -4.17 -13.84 -16.81
CA LEU A 122 -3.58 -13.57 -15.49
C LEU A 122 -2.11 -13.99 -15.51
N PRO A 123 -1.16 -13.04 -15.48
CA PRO A 123 0.22 -13.39 -15.28
C PRO A 123 0.44 -13.92 -13.85
N TRP A 124 1.39 -14.81 -13.68
CA TRP A 124 1.83 -15.37 -12.39
C TRP A 124 0.79 -16.17 -11.59
N CYS A 125 -0.40 -16.36 -12.11
CA CYS A 125 -1.37 -17.30 -11.56
C CYS A 125 -1.26 -18.62 -12.31
N GLU A 126 -0.56 -19.59 -11.76
CA GLU A 126 -0.63 -20.97 -12.23
C GLU A 126 -1.96 -21.57 -11.78
N GLY A 127 -2.90 -21.59 -12.68
CA GLY A 127 -4.26 -22.03 -12.43
C GLY A 127 -5.26 -20.91 -12.74
N SER A 128 -6.37 -21.32 -13.29
CA SER A 128 -7.53 -20.44 -13.44
C SER A 128 -8.11 -20.15 -12.06
N ILE A 129 -8.62 -18.95 -11.86
CA ILE A 129 -9.53 -18.70 -10.75
C ILE A 129 -10.67 -19.72 -10.88
N ASP A 130 -10.86 -20.53 -9.84
CA ASP A 130 -11.85 -21.59 -9.86
C ASP A 130 -13.25 -21.02 -10.00
N ALA A 131 -13.98 -21.50 -10.99
CA ALA A 131 -15.38 -21.14 -11.14
C ALA A 131 -16.20 -21.86 -10.08
N VAL A 132 -16.95 -21.11 -9.30
CA VAL A 132 -17.88 -21.64 -8.29
C VAL A 132 -19.32 -21.31 -8.63
N ALA A 133 -20.26 -22.05 -8.06
CA ALA A 133 -21.68 -21.75 -8.25
C ALA A 133 -22.03 -20.36 -7.67
N PRO A 134 -23.00 -19.64 -8.24
CA PRO A 134 -23.39 -18.32 -7.73
C PRO A 134 -23.75 -18.27 -6.24
N ALA A 135 -24.22 -19.38 -5.69
CA ALA A 135 -24.54 -19.48 -4.26
C ALA A 135 -23.30 -19.52 -3.35
N GLU A 136 -22.14 -19.94 -3.88
CA GLU A 136 -20.87 -20.07 -3.15
C GLU A 136 -20.01 -18.79 -3.23
N LEU A 137 -20.36 -17.88 -4.12
CA LEU A 137 -19.66 -16.61 -4.25
C LEU A 137 -19.80 -15.76 -2.98
N PRO A 138 -18.75 -15.02 -2.57
CA PRO A 138 -18.81 -14.14 -1.41
C PRO A 138 -19.89 -13.07 -1.59
N ASN A 139 -20.47 -12.61 -0.49
CA ASN A 139 -21.44 -11.52 -0.50
C ASN A 139 -20.80 -10.20 -0.91
N LEU A 140 -21.62 -9.28 -1.42
CA LEU A 140 -21.22 -7.88 -1.56
C LEU A 140 -20.82 -7.28 -0.20
N PRO A 141 -19.92 -6.30 -0.15
CA PRO A 141 -19.59 -5.63 1.10
C PRO A 141 -20.81 -4.85 1.63
N ALA A 142 -20.90 -4.70 2.94
CA ALA A 142 -22.04 -4.00 3.57
C ALA A 142 -22.17 -2.55 3.08
N ASN A 143 -21.05 -1.91 2.75
CA ASN A 143 -20.96 -0.56 2.19
C ASN A 143 -20.88 -0.55 0.66
N PHE A 144 -21.48 -1.54 -0.01
CA PHE A 144 -21.54 -1.57 -1.47
C PHE A 144 -22.23 -0.34 -2.10
N PRO A 145 -23.31 0.23 -1.55
CA PRO A 145 -23.95 1.40 -2.14
C PRO A 145 -23.00 2.61 -2.17
N ALA A 146 -23.12 3.44 -3.21
CA ALA A 146 -22.44 4.71 -3.27
C ALA A 146 -22.90 5.67 -2.16
N VAL A 147 -21.97 6.48 -1.65
CA VAL A 147 -22.28 7.48 -0.60
C VAL A 147 -23.20 8.57 -1.17
N PRO A 148 -24.34 8.86 -0.54
CA PRO A 148 -25.18 9.98 -0.97
C PRO A 148 -24.42 11.31 -0.92
N LEU A 149 -24.62 12.13 -1.95
CA LEU A 149 -23.98 13.48 -2.05
C LEU A 149 -22.45 13.44 -1.98
N GLU A 150 -21.83 12.38 -2.46
CA GLU A 150 -20.38 12.29 -2.54
C GLU A 150 -19.74 13.40 -3.39
N PRO A 151 -18.43 13.65 -3.28
CA PRO A 151 -17.70 14.57 -4.15
C PRO A 151 -17.84 14.19 -5.63
N GLU A 152 -18.04 15.19 -6.49
CA GLU A 152 -18.18 14.96 -7.94
C GLU A 152 -16.98 14.23 -8.53
N VAL A 153 -15.78 14.47 -8.01
CA VAL A 153 -14.58 13.79 -8.48
C VAL A 153 -14.62 12.30 -8.17
N VAL A 154 -15.19 11.87 -7.05
CA VAL A 154 -15.36 10.45 -6.72
C VAL A 154 -16.39 9.80 -7.65
N THR A 155 -17.49 10.50 -7.94
CA THR A 155 -18.46 10.08 -8.96
C THR A 155 -17.79 9.93 -10.33
N ALA A 156 -16.96 10.88 -10.74
CA ALA A 156 -16.24 10.83 -12.00
C ALA A 156 -15.22 9.66 -12.06
N VAL A 157 -14.55 9.38 -10.96
CA VAL A 157 -13.68 8.19 -10.84
C VAL A 157 -14.50 6.91 -11.08
N ARG A 158 -15.63 6.74 -10.42
CA ARG A 158 -16.50 5.56 -10.60
C ARG A 158 -16.99 5.39 -12.04
N GLN A 159 -17.24 6.48 -12.73
CA GLN A 159 -17.74 6.48 -14.11
C GLN A 159 -16.64 6.38 -15.16
N SER A 160 -15.37 6.45 -14.78
CA SER A 160 -14.28 6.38 -15.75
C SER A 160 -14.03 4.95 -16.21
N GLU A 161 -13.74 4.75 -17.50
CA GLU A 161 -13.43 3.43 -18.09
C GLU A 161 -12.32 2.67 -17.35
N ARG A 162 -11.42 3.39 -16.70
CA ARG A 162 -10.29 2.80 -15.97
C ARG A 162 -10.71 2.10 -14.67
N TYR A 163 -11.89 2.43 -14.16
CA TYR A 163 -12.47 1.91 -12.92
C TYR A 163 -13.77 1.15 -13.14
N THR A 164 -14.31 1.20 -14.36
CA THR A 164 -15.35 0.28 -14.75
C THR A 164 -14.73 -1.10 -14.90
N VAL A 165 -15.21 -1.98 -14.11
CA VAL A 165 -14.89 -3.39 -14.17
C VAL A 165 -15.86 -4.03 -15.16
N GLY A 166 -15.31 -4.59 -16.25
CA GLY A 166 -16.08 -5.05 -17.39
C GLY A 166 -16.13 -4.02 -18.53
N ARG A 167 -16.15 -4.52 -19.77
CA ARG A 167 -16.21 -3.68 -20.97
C ARG A 167 -17.55 -2.97 -21.14
N ASP A 168 -18.57 -3.42 -20.41
CA ASP A 168 -19.94 -2.92 -20.50
C ASP A 168 -20.36 -2.34 -19.15
N GLN A 169 -20.53 -1.07 -19.14
CA GLN A 169 -21.13 -0.14 -18.18
C GLN A 169 -21.76 -0.78 -16.92
N GLY A 170 -20.96 -0.91 -15.87
CA GLY A 170 -21.46 -1.22 -14.53
C GLY A 170 -21.57 -2.72 -14.25
N PHE A 171 -20.91 -3.15 -13.20
CA PHE A 171 -21.09 -4.51 -12.71
C PHE A 171 -22.52 -4.73 -12.25
N ASP A 172 -23.12 -5.82 -12.72
CA ASP A 172 -24.21 -6.39 -11.95
C ASP A 172 -23.68 -6.96 -10.63
N PRO A 173 -24.53 -7.16 -9.64
CA PRO A 173 -24.12 -7.72 -8.35
C PRO A 173 -23.42 -9.08 -8.44
N LEU A 174 -23.72 -9.89 -9.45
CA LEU A 174 -23.08 -11.19 -9.65
C LEU A 174 -21.60 -11.00 -10.08
N ARG A 175 -21.32 -10.08 -11.00
CA ARG A 175 -19.94 -9.81 -11.43
C ARG A 175 -19.08 -9.25 -10.29
N TRP A 176 -19.63 -8.38 -9.44
CA TRP A 176 -18.93 -7.91 -8.23
C TRP A 176 -18.60 -9.05 -7.27
N ARG A 177 -19.48 -10.00 -7.10
CA ARG A 177 -19.24 -11.18 -6.27
C ARG A 177 -18.16 -12.09 -6.88
N GLN A 178 -18.13 -12.25 -8.21
CA GLN A 178 -17.08 -12.97 -8.92
C GLN A 178 -15.72 -12.27 -8.75
N GLU A 179 -15.68 -10.95 -8.87
CA GLU A 179 -14.50 -10.13 -8.62
C GLU A 179 -13.93 -10.36 -7.21
N ARG A 180 -14.78 -10.33 -6.21
CA ARG A 180 -14.39 -10.61 -4.83
C ARG A 180 -13.83 -12.02 -4.66
N HIS A 181 -14.44 -13.00 -5.29
CA HIS A 181 -13.97 -14.38 -5.28
C HIS A 181 -12.57 -14.49 -5.89
N GLY A 182 -12.39 -13.94 -7.09
CA GLY A 182 -11.08 -13.93 -7.75
C GLY A 182 -9.99 -13.25 -6.92
N TYR A 183 -10.32 -12.13 -6.29
CA TYR A 183 -9.38 -11.44 -5.40
C TYR A 183 -8.97 -12.31 -4.21
N TYR A 184 -9.92 -13.00 -3.57
CA TYR A 184 -9.62 -13.87 -2.43
C TYR A 184 -8.73 -15.05 -2.82
N GLN A 185 -8.96 -15.66 -3.97
CA GLN A 185 -8.06 -16.71 -4.48
C GLN A 185 -6.66 -16.18 -4.77
N MET A 186 -6.52 -14.95 -5.31
CA MET A 186 -5.21 -14.33 -5.50
C MET A 186 -4.51 -14.03 -4.16
N VAL A 187 -5.26 -13.68 -3.12
CA VAL A 187 -4.71 -13.49 -1.76
C VAL A 187 -4.24 -14.83 -1.20
N GLU A 188 -5.02 -15.90 -1.31
CA GLU A 188 -4.61 -17.25 -0.87
C GLU A 188 -3.35 -17.72 -1.61
N TYR A 189 -3.29 -17.44 -2.91
CA TYR A 189 -2.13 -17.77 -3.72
C TYR A 189 -0.86 -17.04 -3.26
N VAL A 190 -0.93 -15.72 -3.05
CA VAL A 190 0.23 -14.95 -2.59
C VAL A 190 0.62 -15.28 -1.15
N ASP A 191 -0.35 -15.62 -0.29
CA ASP A 191 -0.09 -16.06 1.08
C ASP A 191 0.74 -17.34 1.11
N ALA A 192 0.41 -18.32 0.25
CA ALA A 192 1.20 -19.54 0.11
C ALA A 192 2.64 -19.24 -0.35
N GLN A 193 2.84 -18.29 -1.24
CA GLN A 193 4.16 -17.85 -1.71
C GLN A 193 4.96 -17.15 -0.61
N ILE A 194 4.32 -16.29 0.17
CA ILE A 194 4.92 -15.64 1.34
C ILE A 194 5.36 -16.69 2.35
N GLY A 195 4.51 -17.70 2.61
CA GLY A 195 4.86 -18.84 3.46
C GLY A 195 6.14 -19.56 3.01
N GLN A 196 6.35 -19.72 1.70
CA GLN A 196 7.59 -20.31 1.17
C GLN A 196 8.82 -19.43 1.42
N VAL A 197 8.69 -18.10 1.32
CA VAL A 197 9.78 -17.15 1.63
C VAL A 197 10.15 -17.23 3.12
N VAL A 198 9.16 -17.24 4.01
CA VAL A 198 9.41 -17.37 5.46
C VAL A 198 10.08 -18.70 5.80
N GLN A 199 9.60 -19.80 5.25
CA GLN A 199 10.23 -21.11 5.43
C GLN A 199 11.67 -21.17 4.87
N ALA A 200 11.94 -20.46 3.77
CA ALA A 200 13.29 -20.37 3.22
C ALA A 200 14.24 -19.61 4.19
N LEU A 201 13.76 -18.54 4.82
CA LEU A 201 14.48 -17.80 5.86
C LEU A 201 14.81 -18.73 7.06
N GLU A 202 13.84 -19.51 7.53
CA GLU A 202 14.00 -20.49 8.60
C GLU A 202 15.03 -21.57 8.25
N ARG A 203 14.90 -22.18 7.05
CA ARG A 203 15.85 -23.21 6.56
C ARG A 203 17.27 -22.68 6.40
N ALA A 204 17.42 -21.39 6.10
CA ALA A 204 18.73 -20.75 6.02
C ALA A 204 19.34 -20.43 7.40
N GLY A 205 18.58 -20.59 8.50
CA GLY A 205 19.03 -20.35 9.87
C GLY A 205 19.03 -18.87 10.27
N HIS A 206 18.30 -18.01 9.56
CA HIS A 206 18.27 -16.57 9.83
C HIS A 206 17.03 -16.09 10.60
N ALA A 207 16.05 -16.96 10.87
CA ALA A 207 14.78 -16.55 11.50
C ALA A 207 14.95 -15.87 12.85
N GLU A 208 15.85 -16.38 13.71
CA GLU A 208 16.10 -15.84 15.06
C GLU A 208 16.87 -14.52 15.08
N SER A 209 17.34 -14.03 13.91
CA SER A 209 18.13 -12.81 13.78
C SER A 209 17.56 -11.82 12.76
N THR A 210 16.37 -12.10 12.22
CA THR A 210 15.77 -11.28 11.17
C THR A 210 14.41 -10.75 11.60
N VAL A 211 14.24 -9.44 11.59
CA VAL A 211 12.93 -8.79 11.73
C VAL A 211 12.18 -8.94 10.41
N VAL A 212 10.98 -9.50 10.45
CA VAL A 212 10.10 -9.64 9.29
C VAL A 212 8.98 -8.61 9.38
N ILE A 213 8.83 -7.78 8.35
CA ILE A 213 7.76 -6.80 8.23
C ILE A 213 6.90 -7.16 7.02
N PHE A 214 5.62 -7.41 7.24
CA PHE A 214 4.64 -7.65 6.18
C PHE A 214 3.71 -6.45 6.05
N THR A 215 3.57 -5.93 4.83
CA THR A 215 2.67 -4.81 4.53
C THR A 215 2.29 -4.79 3.03
N SER A 216 1.37 -3.90 2.66
CA SER A 216 1.00 -3.60 1.28
C SER A 216 1.21 -2.11 0.98
N ASP A 217 1.39 -1.74 -0.29
CA ASP A 217 1.55 -0.33 -0.72
C ASP A 217 0.23 0.46 -0.71
N HIS A 218 -0.91 -0.20 -0.88
CA HIS A 218 -2.27 0.34 -0.80
C HIS A 218 -3.28 -0.81 -0.64
N GLY A 219 -4.52 -0.48 -0.32
CA GLY A 219 -5.63 -1.42 -0.29
C GLY A 219 -6.35 -1.57 -1.64
N GLU A 220 -7.56 -2.13 -1.61
CA GLU A 220 -8.42 -2.37 -2.78
C GLU A 220 -9.89 -2.14 -2.39
N MET A 221 -10.61 -1.35 -3.19
CA MET A 221 -12.02 -1.02 -2.92
C MET A 221 -12.94 -2.24 -3.00
N LEU A 222 -12.69 -3.16 -3.88
CA LEU A 222 -13.31 -4.47 -4.03
C LEU A 222 -14.85 -4.46 -3.89
N GLY A 223 -15.49 -3.46 -4.48
CA GLY A 223 -16.94 -3.25 -4.48
C GLY A 223 -17.46 -2.27 -3.42
N ALA A 224 -16.68 -1.90 -2.41
CA ALA A 224 -17.10 -0.85 -1.49
C ALA A 224 -17.42 0.45 -2.26
N HIS A 225 -18.55 1.06 -1.96
CA HIS A 225 -19.07 2.26 -2.64
C HIS A 225 -19.20 2.11 -4.18
N GLN A 226 -19.35 0.87 -4.70
CA GLN A 226 -19.35 0.56 -6.13
C GLN A 226 -18.06 1.01 -6.81
N LEU A 227 -16.93 0.92 -6.11
CA LEU A 227 -15.61 1.24 -6.60
C LEU A 227 -14.74 -0.01 -6.64
N ALA A 228 -13.85 -0.05 -7.62
CA ALA A 228 -12.75 -1.01 -7.73
C ALA A 228 -11.41 -0.28 -7.60
N ARG A 229 -10.35 -1.02 -7.34
CA ARG A 229 -8.97 -0.51 -7.27
C ARG A 229 -8.76 0.47 -6.09
N LYS A 230 -7.93 1.48 -6.29
CA LYS A 230 -7.46 2.47 -5.30
C LYS A 230 -7.69 3.88 -5.82
N TRP A 231 -6.99 4.87 -5.30
CA TRP A 231 -6.96 6.30 -5.65
C TRP A 231 -7.94 7.17 -4.87
N VAL A 232 -8.97 6.59 -4.28
CA VAL A 232 -9.89 7.28 -3.37
C VAL A 232 -9.38 7.17 -1.92
N LEU A 233 -9.99 7.92 -1.01
CA LEU A 233 -9.51 8.05 0.36
C LEU A 233 -10.33 7.22 1.38
N TYR A 234 -11.16 6.28 0.91
CA TYR A 234 -11.89 5.35 1.80
C TYR A 234 -10.95 4.34 2.46
N GLU A 235 -11.34 3.84 3.64
CA GLU A 235 -10.52 2.91 4.45
C GLU A 235 -10.06 1.70 3.63
N GLU A 236 -10.89 1.15 2.73
CA GLU A 236 -10.54 0.01 1.89
C GLU A 236 -9.35 0.29 0.96
N SER A 237 -9.17 1.54 0.54
CA SER A 237 -8.05 1.94 -0.32
C SER A 237 -6.79 2.31 0.47
N VAL A 238 -6.95 2.87 1.67
CA VAL A 238 -5.83 3.48 2.42
C VAL A 238 -5.35 2.64 3.60
N LYS A 239 -6.21 1.78 4.17
CA LYS A 239 -5.87 0.90 5.28
C LYS A 239 -5.30 -0.40 4.75
N VAL A 240 -4.08 -0.73 5.18
CA VAL A 240 -3.34 -1.93 4.76
C VAL A 240 -2.89 -2.72 5.98
N PRO A 241 -2.60 -4.03 5.82
CA PRO A 241 -1.97 -4.79 6.89
C PRO A 241 -0.57 -4.23 7.20
N PHE A 242 -0.20 -4.23 8.48
CA PHE A 242 1.16 -3.96 8.93
C PHE A 242 1.46 -4.92 10.08
N ILE A 243 2.24 -5.95 9.80
CA ILE A 243 2.56 -7.03 10.74
C ILE A 243 4.07 -7.06 10.92
N VAL A 244 4.52 -7.07 12.17
CA VAL A 244 5.95 -7.16 12.50
C VAL A 244 6.21 -8.39 13.36
N CYS A 245 7.17 -9.19 12.95
CA CYS A 245 7.75 -10.26 13.74
C CYS A 245 9.20 -9.85 14.08
N ASP A 246 9.42 -9.42 15.33
CA ASP A 246 10.74 -9.15 15.88
C ASP A 246 11.13 -10.32 16.78
N PRO A 247 12.11 -11.17 16.41
CA PRO A 247 12.50 -12.33 17.22
C PRO A 247 13.08 -11.92 18.58
N ASN A 248 13.57 -10.69 18.71
CA ASN A 248 14.09 -10.13 19.96
C ASN A 248 13.07 -9.21 20.66
N GLY A 249 11.87 -9.07 20.10
CA GLY A 249 10.80 -8.26 20.67
C GLY A 249 10.12 -8.94 21.85
N GLY A 250 9.75 -8.15 22.87
CA GLY A 250 9.08 -8.67 24.07
C GLY A 250 7.59 -8.97 23.91
N ARG A 251 6.94 -8.49 22.84
CA ARG A 251 5.48 -8.57 22.64
C ARG A 251 5.15 -9.54 21.51
N GLN A 252 4.21 -10.45 21.77
CA GLN A 252 3.76 -11.43 20.79
C GLN A 252 2.23 -11.52 20.78
N GLY A 253 1.64 -11.77 19.60
CA GLY A 253 0.20 -11.96 19.45
C GLY A 253 -0.63 -10.71 19.79
N VAL A 254 -0.05 -9.53 19.67
CA VAL A 254 -0.69 -8.25 20.01
C VAL A 254 -1.30 -7.61 18.78
N ALA A 255 -2.59 -7.26 18.85
CA ALA A 255 -3.21 -6.33 17.93
C ALA A 255 -3.03 -4.89 18.44
N ASP A 256 -2.75 -3.97 17.56
CA ASP A 256 -2.44 -2.58 17.87
C ASP A 256 -3.27 -1.62 17.00
N ASP A 257 -3.83 -0.59 17.62
CA ASP A 257 -4.71 0.39 16.99
C ASP A 257 -4.06 1.77 16.80
N SER A 258 -2.75 1.86 17.04
CA SER A 258 -2.01 3.11 16.82
C SER A 258 -2.10 3.60 15.39
N LEU A 259 -2.14 4.92 15.23
CA LEU A 259 -2.07 5.55 13.91
C LEU A 259 -0.65 5.44 13.35
N ILE A 260 -0.41 4.50 12.47
CA ILE A 260 0.87 4.29 11.79
C ILE A 260 0.72 4.41 10.28
N SER A 261 1.79 4.74 9.59
CA SER A 261 1.83 4.82 8.13
C SER A 261 3.06 4.10 7.59
N ASN A 262 2.83 3.02 6.85
CA ASN A 262 3.91 2.31 6.16
C ASN A 262 4.68 3.20 5.15
N GLY A 263 4.07 4.28 4.69
CA GLY A 263 4.70 5.22 3.76
C GLY A 263 5.80 6.06 4.38
N ILE A 264 5.65 6.47 5.64
CA ILE A 264 6.59 7.39 6.30
C ILE A 264 7.29 6.79 7.52
N ASP A 265 6.68 5.81 8.21
CA ASP A 265 7.23 5.23 9.44
C ASP A 265 8.17 4.03 9.17
N LEU A 266 8.06 3.41 7.99
CA LEU A 266 8.86 2.22 7.64
C LEU A 266 10.36 2.52 7.62
N LEU A 267 10.77 3.61 6.95
CA LEU A 267 12.19 3.96 6.83
C LEU A 267 12.83 4.24 8.20
N PRO A 268 12.31 5.15 9.06
CA PRO A 268 12.91 5.37 10.38
C PRO A 268 12.90 4.12 11.26
N THR A 269 11.88 3.27 11.15
CA THR A 269 11.82 1.99 11.90
C THR A 269 12.92 1.04 11.46
N ILE A 270 13.15 0.86 10.16
CA ILE A 270 14.22 -0.01 9.66
C ILE A 270 15.60 0.58 9.99
N CYS A 271 15.77 1.90 9.90
CA CYS A 271 17.01 2.56 10.32
C CYS A 271 17.34 2.26 11.78
N GLU A 272 16.38 2.37 12.68
CA GLU A 272 16.59 2.08 14.11
C GLU A 272 16.92 0.60 14.35
N TYR A 273 16.22 -0.34 13.70
CA TYR A 273 16.59 -1.76 13.75
C TYR A 273 18.02 -2.03 13.25
N ALA A 274 18.47 -1.27 12.26
CA ALA A 274 19.81 -1.37 11.70
C ALA A 274 20.88 -0.61 12.51
N GLY A 275 20.49 0.13 13.54
CA GLY A 275 21.39 0.94 14.35
C GLY A 275 21.99 2.16 13.61
N ILE A 276 21.25 2.69 12.64
CA ILE A 276 21.65 3.88 11.85
C ILE A 276 20.67 5.03 12.07
N GLU A 277 21.21 6.24 12.07
CA GLU A 277 20.36 7.45 12.17
C GLU A 277 19.55 7.64 10.89
N PRO A 278 18.22 7.82 11.00
CA PRO A 278 17.41 8.16 9.86
C PRO A 278 17.73 9.59 9.37
N PRO A 279 17.42 9.92 8.11
CA PRO A 279 17.58 11.28 7.60
C PRO A 279 16.78 12.30 8.43
N ASP A 280 17.34 13.50 8.63
CA ASP A 280 16.68 14.60 9.32
C ASP A 280 15.34 15.00 8.68
N ALA A 281 14.43 15.53 9.49
CA ALA A 281 13.16 16.13 9.08
C ALA A 281 12.19 15.17 8.36
N LEU A 282 12.23 13.88 8.68
CA LEU A 282 11.20 12.94 8.22
C LEU A 282 9.88 13.20 8.97
N PRO A 283 8.73 13.11 8.27
CA PRO A 283 7.42 13.24 8.92
C PRO A 283 7.03 11.99 9.72
N GLY A 284 7.69 10.86 9.48
CA GLY A 284 7.46 9.58 10.14
C GLY A 284 8.27 9.43 11.43
N VAL A 285 7.89 8.43 12.21
CA VAL A 285 8.57 8.06 13.46
C VAL A 285 8.95 6.58 13.42
N SER A 286 9.97 6.20 14.19
CA SER A 286 10.27 4.79 14.40
C SER A 286 9.20 4.13 15.28
N LEU A 287 8.87 2.88 14.94
CA LEU A 287 7.90 2.07 15.65
C LEU A 287 8.56 1.04 16.60
N VAL A 288 9.89 1.03 16.72
CA VAL A 288 10.64 -0.02 17.45
C VAL A 288 10.22 -0.08 18.92
N GLU A 289 10.17 1.07 19.60
CA GLU A 289 9.74 1.13 21.00
C GLU A 289 8.27 0.69 21.18
N ARG A 290 7.39 1.05 20.23
CA ARG A 290 6.02 0.56 20.22
C ARG A 290 5.95 -0.95 20.03
N ILE A 291 6.71 -1.49 19.10
CA ILE A 291 6.74 -2.93 18.81
C ILE A 291 7.26 -3.71 20.02
N ARG A 292 8.34 -3.27 20.63
CA ARG A 292 9.01 -3.99 21.71
C ARG A 292 8.36 -3.81 23.08
N HIS A 293 7.96 -2.60 23.40
CA HIS A 293 7.54 -2.22 24.76
C HIS A 293 6.09 -1.78 24.86
N GLY A 294 5.46 -1.44 23.73
CA GLY A 294 4.07 -0.95 23.70
C GLY A 294 3.96 0.55 23.98
N ASP A 295 5.07 1.28 23.88
CA ASP A 295 5.08 2.72 24.10
C ASP A 295 4.19 3.46 23.11
N ALA A 296 3.62 4.57 23.53
CA ALA A 296 2.70 5.32 22.69
C ALA A 296 3.41 5.88 21.45
N VAL A 297 2.77 5.76 20.30
CA VAL A 297 3.11 6.58 19.13
C VAL A 297 2.45 7.93 19.34
N GLU A 298 3.25 8.95 19.63
CA GLU A 298 2.74 10.32 19.86
C GLU A 298 2.28 10.95 18.54
N ARG A 299 1.07 10.56 18.11
CA ARG A 299 0.47 11.05 16.88
C ARG A 299 -1.05 11.08 17.00
N ASP A 300 -1.63 12.27 16.88
CA ASP A 300 -3.08 12.47 16.93
C ASP A 300 -3.73 12.28 15.56
N GLN A 301 -2.96 12.43 14.47
CA GLN A 301 -3.47 12.37 13.10
C GLN A 301 -2.43 11.86 12.10
N LEU A 302 -2.92 11.31 11.00
CA LEU A 302 -2.16 10.98 9.81
C LEU A 302 -2.69 11.75 8.61
N ILE A 303 -1.77 12.15 7.73
CA ILE A 303 -2.12 12.69 6.43
C ILE A 303 -1.92 11.62 5.36
N VAL A 304 -2.93 11.44 4.52
CA VAL A 304 -2.84 10.59 3.33
C VAL A 304 -3.05 11.44 2.10
N GLU A 305 -2.24 11.22 1.08
CA GLU A 305 -2.27 11.96 -0.17
C GLU A 305 -2.54 11.03 -1.34
N THR A 306 -3.37 11.47 -2.26
CA THR A 306 -3.63 10.78 -3.52
C THR A 306 -3.76 11.76 -4.67
N ASP A 307 -3.43 11.29 -5.89
CA ASP A 307 -3.76 11.96 -7.13
C ASP A 307 -4.80 11.10 -7.85
N LEU A 308 -6.00 11.61 -8.03
CA LEU A 308 -7.08 10.91 -8.69
C LEU A 308 -6.87 10.90 -10.20
N PRO A 309 -7.04 9.76 -10.85
CA PRO A 309 -6.98 9.71 -12.30
C PRO A 309 -8.25 10.31 -12.93
N GLY A 310 -8.11 10.75 -14.17
CA GLY A 310 -9.23 11.25 -14.97
C GLY A 310 -8.80 12.41 -15.86
N PRO A 311 -9.69 12.84 -16.77
CA PRO A 311 -9.37 13.88 -17.75
C PRO A 311 -9.05 15.24 -17.13
N HIS A 312 -9.45 15.46 -15.89
CA HIS A 312 -9.25 16.73 -15.19
C HIS A 312 -8.20 16.66 -14.07
N GLY A 313 -7.66 15.47 -13.76
CA GLY A 313 -6.73 15.23 -12.66
C GLY A 313 -7.11 16.00 -11.40
N SER A 314 -7.22 15.36 -10.29
CA SER A 314 -7.48 16.04 -9.02
C SER A 314 -6.58 15.45 -7.96
N TRP A 315 -6.21 16.24 -6.98
CA TRP A 315 -5.56 15.73 -5.78
C TRP A 315 -6.61 15.45 -4.69
N GLY A 316 -6.31 14.51 -3.83
CA GLY A 316 -7.05 14.25 -2.59
C GLY A 316 -6.12 14.26 -1.40
N ARG A 317 -6.62 14.76 -0.27
CA ARG A 317 -5.95 14.77 1.03
C ARG A 317 -6.90 14.24 2.07
N MET A 318 -6.41 13.39 2.96
CA MET A 318 -7.17 12.91 4.11
C MET A 318 -6.42 13.27 5.39
N VAL A 319 -7.16 13.78 6.36
CA VAL A 319 -6.74 13.81 7.77
C VAL A 319 -7.44 12.66 8.47
N ARG A 320 -6.67 11.70 8.97
CA ARG A 320 -7.12 10.52 9.70
C ARG A 320 -6.74 10.64 11.16
N THR A 321 -7.72 10.79 12.04
CA THR A 321 -7.56 10.73 13.50
C THR A 321 -8.03 9.37 14.01
N ALA A 322 -7.92 9.06 15.28
CA ALA A 322 -8.39 7.79 15.84
C ALA A 322 -9.87 7.53 15.50
N ARG A 323 -10.71 8.57 15.50
CA ARG A 323 -12.16 8.46 15.29
C ARG A 323 -12.65 8.92 13.93
N TYR A 324 -12.06 9.99 13.37
CA TYR A 324 -12.61 10.63 12.17
C TYR A 324 -11.68 10.48 10.96
N ALA A 325 -12.29 10.39 9.77
CA ALA A 325 -11.62 10.55 8.49
C ALA A 325 -12.21 11.77 7.77
N TYR A 326 -11.40 12.79 7.55
CA TYR A 326 -11.76 13.97 6.77
C TYR A 326 -11.07 13.92 5.42
N HIS A 327 -11.84 13.96 4.34
CA HIS A 327 -11.35 13.96 2.97
C HIS A 327 -11.59 15.31 2.32
N LEU A 328 -10.57 15.84 1.65
CA LEU A 328 -10.64 17.04 0.83
C LEU A 328 -10.11 16.72 -0.57
N TYR A 329 -10.87 17.09 -1.59
CA TYR A 329 -10.49 16.97 -2.99
C TYR A 329 -10.33 18.33 -3.65
N GLY A 330 -9.34 18.44 -4.56
CA GLY A 330 -8.94 19.72 -5.13
C GLY A 330 -9.91 20.30 -6.16
N GLN A 331 -10.88 19.51 -6.66
CA GLN A 331 -11.79 19.92 -7.73
C GLN A 331 -13.21 19.36 -7.52
N GLY A 332 -14.15 19.95 -8.24
CA GLY A 332 -15.55 19.53 -8.23
C GLY A 332 -16.35 20.16 -7.08
N ARG A 333 -17.67 19.97 -7.16
CA ARG A 333 -18.58 20.38 -6.08
C ARG A 333 -18.59 19.33 -4.98
N ARG A 334 -19.00 19.75 -3.76
CA ARG A 334 -19.06 18.86 -2.59
C ARG A 334 -17.72 18.18 -2.31
N ASN A 335 -16.63 18.90 -2.45
CA ASN A 335 -15.27 18.38 -2.42
C ASN A 335 -14.78 17.95 -1.02
N GLU A 336 -15.66 17.91 -0.03
CA GLU A 336 -15.35 17.49 1.34
C GLU A 336 -16.23 16.33 1.80
N GLN A 337 -15.62 15.42 2.55
CA GLN A 337 -16.32 14.39 3.31
C GLN A 337 -15.74 14.31 4.72
N LEU A 338 -16.58 14.01 5.69
CA LEU A 338 -16.20 13.70 7.07
C LEU A 338 -16.95 12.45 7.50
N PHE A 339 -16.25 11.47 8.03
CA PHE A 339 -16.82 10.21 8.51
C PHE A 339 -16.44 9.96 9.97
N ASP A 340 -17.37 9.46 10.77
CA ASP A 340 -17.16 8.98 12.14
C ASP A 340 -16.94 7.47 12.11
N LEU A 341 -15.71 7.04 12.08
CA LEU A 341 -15.34 5.62 11.91
C LEU A 341 -15.71 4.73 13.08
N GLU A 342 -15.99 5.30 14.24
CA GLU A 342 -16.51 4.57 15.39
C GLU A 342 -17.98 4.15 15.19
N ASN A 343 -18.80 5.05 14.64
CA ASN A 343 -20.23 4.82 14.44
C ASN A 343 -20.60 4.44 13.00
N ASP A 344 -19.73 4.72 12.05
CA ASP A 344 -19.88 4.47 10.61
C ASP A 344 -18.55 3.94 10.00
N PRO A 345 -18.10 2.76 10.40
CA PRO A 345 -16.85 2.19 9.89
C PRO A 345 -16.90 1.94 8.37
N GLY A 346 -18.08 1.83 7.78
CA GLY A 346 -18.28 1.68 6.34
C GLY A 346 -18.30 2.99 5.57
N GLN A 347 -18.14 4.14 6.24
CA GLN A 347 -18.08 5.48 5.63
C GLN A 347 -19.29 5.80 4.73
N MET A 348 -20.49 5.47 5.18
CA MET A 348 -21.75 5.62 4.43
C MET A 348 -22.42 6.99 4.61
N VAL A 349 -22.07 7.73 5.66
CA VAL A 349 -22.73 8.99 6.03
C VAL A 349 -21.75 10.15 6.02
N ASN A 350 -21.82 11.00 4.99
CA ASN A 350 -21.01 12.20 4.93
C ASN A 350 -21.51 13.25 5.95
N LEU A 351 -20.75 13.45 7.02
CA LEU A 351 -21.04 14.41 8.10
C LEU A 351 -20.65 15.86 7.76
N ALA A 352 -19.83 16.09 6.72
CA ALA A 352 -19.37 17.43 6.32
C ALA A 352 -20.52 18.36 5.93
N ILE A 353 -21.67 17.81 5.54
CA ILE A 353 -22.87 18.57 5.17
C ILE A 353 -23.82 18.81 6.35
N GLN A 354 -23.51 18.30 7.55
CA GLN A 354 -24.40 18.37 8.72
C GLN A 354 -23.92 19.47 9.69
N GLN A 355 -24.79 20.46 9.96
CA GLN A 355 -24.47 21.60 10.82
C GLN A 355 -23.96 21.20 12.22
N ARG A 356 -24.47 20.12 12.79
CA ARG A 356 -24.07 19.65 14.13
C ARG A 356 -22.62 19.16 14.24
N TYR A 357 -21.97 18.88 13.10
CA TYR A 357 -20.56 18.46 13.04
C TYR A 357 -19.62 19.59 12.60
N ARG A 358 -20.09 20.84 12.58
CA ARG A 358 -19.31 21.98 12.09
C ARG A 358 -18.00 22.16 12.84
N ASP A 359 -18.02 22.06 14.16
CA ASP A 359 -16.82 22.25 14.98
C ASP A 359 -15.79 21.13 14.70
N VAL A 360 -16.24 19.89 14.54
CA VAL A 360 -15.37 18.74 14.18
C VAL A 360 -14.77 18.97 12.79
N LEU A 361 -15.58 19.38 11.82
CA LEU A 361 -15.12 19.66 10.47
C LEU A 361 -14.09 20.79 10.44
N ASP A 362 -14.35 21.89 11.16
CA ASP A 362 -13.44 23.04 11.21
C ASP A 362 -12.12 22.71 11.96
N ALA A 363 -12.14 21.77 12.91
CA ALA A 363 -10.93 21.25 13.53
C ALA A 363 -10.05 20.47 12.53
N HIS A 364 -10.66 19.67 11.66
CA HIS A 364 -9.92 18.87 10.67
C HIS A 364 -9.47 19.65 9.42
N ARG A 365 -10.03 20.85 9.19
CA ARG A 365 -9.61 21.77 8.13
C ARG A 365 -8.35 22.56 8.46
N ARG A 366 -7.96 22.63 9.74
CA ARG A 366 -6.79 23.38 10.25
C ARG A 366 -5.54 22.53 10.24
#